data_d17efe485f65d7e182325d606b25f146
#
_entry.id   d17efe485f65d7e182325d606b25f146
#
_cell.length_a   1.000
_cell.length_b   1.000
_cell.length_c   1.000
_cell.angle_alpha   90.00
_cell.angle_beta   90.00
_cell.angle_gamma   90.00
#
_symmetry.space_group_name_H-M   'P 1'
#
loop_
_entity.id
_entity.type
_entity.pdbx_description
1 polymer ?
#
loop_
_entity_poly.entity_id
_entity_poly.type
_entity_poly.pdbx_seq_one_letter_code
_entity_poly.pdbx_strand_id
1 'polypeptide(L)'
;NIERDVSRLKDVPGDRDVVANLFRAVHNIKGDAAMCKVDFAVAIAHPIEGLLSRLRAGEVVFSDLAAEAILLATDRLELATDALIGHRSLDSLRLLPLVQGLEKMSRAMPEGIDAAASALIESVTGFKAAASTSLPKGKAVSSSRKNLQVADDLRFFRAIALQSEARSPLFKGRTNRILRLALETNQAGGKKVDQVQLETAVYLHDIGMMAIPEETWNHSA
;
A
#
# COMPACT_ATOMS: atom_id res chain seq x y z
N ASN A 1 0.33 17.47 -4.55
CA ASN A 1 -0.07 16.08 -4.67
C ASN A 1 0.39 15.32 -3.43
N ILE A 2 -0.56 14.76 -2.66
CA ILE A 2 -0.32 14.10 -1.37
C ILE A 2 0.73 13.00 -1.49
N GLU A 3 0.62 12.10 -2.47
CA GLU A 3 1.56 11.00 -2.70
C GLU A 3 3.00 11.47 -2.85
N ARG A 4 3.22 12.49 -3.68
CA ARG A 4 4.56 13.07 -3.91
C ARG A 4 5.11 13.68 -2.63
N ASP A 5 4.28 14.38 -1.86
CA ASP A 5 4.71 15.06 -0.64
C ASP A 5 4.97 14.04 0.48
N VAL A 6 4.17 12.97 0.57
CA VAL A 6 4.42 11.84 1.46
C VAL A 6 5.71 11.11 1.08
N SER A 7 5.95 10.85 -0.22
CA SER A 7 7.20 10.24 -0.69
C SER A 7 8.42 11.08 -0.32
N ARG A 8 8.36 12.41 -0.50
CA ARG A 8 9.45 13.31 -0.09
C ARG A 8 9.69 13.29 1.43
N LEU A 9 8.64 13.17 2.24
CA LEU A 9 8.79 13.06 3.70
C LEU A 9 9.42 11.73 4.13
N LYS A 10 9.29 10.66 3.35
CA LYS A 10 10.02 9.40 3.60
C LYS A 10 11.53 9.60 3.43
N ASP A 11 11.95 10.40 2.43
CA ASP A 11 13.36 10.71 2.19
C ASP A 11 13.91 11.74 3.19
N VAL A 12 13.10 12.75 3.53
CA VAL A 12 13.47 13.84 4.44
C VAL A 12 12.34 14.09 5.46
N PRO A 13 12.26 13.31 6.56
CA PRO A 13 11.14 13.33 7.51
C PRO A 13 10.88 14.67 8.23
N GLY A 14 11.85 15.58 8.20
CA GLY A 14 11.77 16.90 8.87
C GLY A 14 11.57 18.07 7.92
N ASP A 15 11.30 17.88 6.63
CA ASP A 15 11.09 18.97 5.67
C ASP A 15 9.80 19.75 6.00
N ARG A 16 9.99 20.92 6.65
CA ARG A 16 8.87 21.75 7.14
C ARG A 16 7.97 22.26 6.03
N ASP A 17 8.52 22.55 4.85
CA ASP A 17 7.76 23.05 3.72
C ASP A 17 6.87 21.96 3.14
N VAL A 18 7.38 20.74 3.06
CA VAL A 18 6.61 19.58 2.60
C VAL A 18 5.51 19.25 3.60
N VAL A 19 5.80 19.26 4.91
CA VAL A 19 4.77 19.05 5.97
C VAL A 19 3.68 20.11 5.87
N ALA A 20 4.05 21.39 5.67
CA ALA A 20 3.09 22.48 5.54
C ALA A 20 2.23 22.34 4.27
N ASN A 21 2.82 21.87 3.16
CA ASN A 21 2.09 21.61 1.92
C ASN A 21 1.09 20.46 2.09
N LEU A 22 1.52 19.36 2.70
CA LEU A 22 0.69 18.21 2.96
C LEU A 22 -0.47 18.55 3.91
N PHE A 23 -0.17 19.32 4.99
CA PHE A 23 -1.20 19.82 5.89
C PHE A 23 -2.25 20.64 5.17
N ARG A 24 -1.84 21.60 4.31
CA ARG A 24 -2.78 22.43 3.53
C ARG A 24 -3.63 21.60 2.58
N ALA A 25 -3.02 20.60 1.90
CA ALA A 25 -3.76 19.72 1.00
C ALA A 25 -4.85 18.94 1.73
N VAL A 26 -4.54 18.35 2.89
CA VAL A 26 -5.51 17.60 3.70
C VAL A 26 -6.58 18.53 4.30
N HIS A 27 -6.18 19.72 4.76
CA HIS A 27 -7.11 20.75 5.26
C HIS A 27 -8.14 21.16 4.20
N ASN A 28 -7.69 21.38 2.96
CA ASN A 28 -8.59 21.72 1.85
C ASN A 28 -9.56 20.58 1.56
N ILE A 29 -9.05 19.33 1.48
CA ILE A 29 -9.92 18.15 1.28
C ILE A 29 -10.99 18.07 2.38
N LYS A 30 -10.61 18.27 3.65
CA LYS A 30 -11.58 18.29 4.75
C LYS A 30 -12.62 19.40 4.59
N GLY A 31 -12.18 20.59 4.20
CA GLY A 31 -13.06 21.74 3.97
C GLY A 31 -14.05 21.51 2.82
N ASP A 32 -13.55 21.04 1.68
CA ASP A 32 -14.36 20.75 0.50
C ASP A 32 -15.37 19.61 0.79
N ALA A 33 -14.92 18.56 1.47
CA ALA A 33 -15.79 17.47 1.89
C ALA A 33 -16.91 17.92 2.83
N ALA A 34 -16.61 18.81 3.78
CA ALA A 34 -17.60 19.36 4.69
C ALA A 34 -18.64 20.22 3.93
N MET A 35 -18.20 21.03 2.97
CA MET A 35 -19.10 21.82 2.11
C MET A 35 -20.01 20.93 1.26
N CYS A 36 -19.48 19.81 0.75
CA CYS A 36 -20.22 18.86 -0.05
C CYS A 36 -21.03 17.85 0.80
N LYS A 37 -20.96 17.92 2.14
CA LYS A 37 -21.61 16.99 3.09
C LYS A 37 -21.18 15.52 2.87
N VAL A 38 -19.90 15.32 2.59
CA VAL A 38 -19.29 14.00 2.42
C VAL A 38 -18.64 13.59 3.74
N ASP A 39 -19.45 13.07 4.68
CA ASP A 39 -19.05 12.85 6.08
C ASP A 39 -17.87 11.88 6.22
N PHE A 40 -17.80 10.82 5.41
CA PHE A 40 -16.69 9.88 5.47
C PHE A 40 -15.35 10.53 5.10
N ALA A 41 -15.36 11.47 4.15
CA ALA A 41 -14.14 12.16 3.73
C ALA A 41 -13.65 13.12 4.84
N VAL A 42 -14.57 13.80 5.52
CA VAL A 42 -14.24 14.58 6.72
C VAL A 42 -13.65 13.69 7.81
N ALA A 43 -14.28 12.54 8.07
CA ALA A 43 -13.83 11.59 9.10
C ALA A 43 -12.43 11.00 8.81
N ILE A 44 -12.06 10.83 7.54
CA ILE A 44 -10.71 10.38 7.13
C ILE A 44 -9.69 11.54 7.23
N ALA A 45 -10.03 12.71 6.69
CA ALA A 45 -9.10 13.83 6.60
C ALA A 45 -8.78 14.45 7.97
N HIS A 46 -9.74 14.51 8.88
CA HIS A 46 -9.56 15.14 10.19
C HIS A 46 -8.43 14.53 11.06
N PRO A 47 -8.36 13.22 11.28
CA PRO A 47 -7.25 12.64 12.05
C PRO A 47 -5.89 12.76 11.35
N ILE A 48 -5.84 12.73 10.02
CA ILE A 48 -4.60 12.96 9.26
C ILE A 48 -4.11 14.40 9.49
N GLU A 49 -5.00 15.38 9.40
CA GLU A 49 -4.68 16.79 9.69
C GLU A 49 -4.14 16.94 11.13
N GLY A 50 -4.75 16.27 12.11
CA GLY A 50 -4.30 16.25 13.49
C GLY A 50 -2.86 15.70 13.63
N LEU A 51 -2.55 14.59 12.99
CA LEU A 51 -1.22 14.01 12.96
C LEU A 51 -0.20 14.95 12.32
N LEU A 52 -0.54 15.55 11.18
CA LEU A 52 0.32 16.51 10.48
C LEU A 52 0.54 17.80 11.27
N SER A 53 -0.45 18.23 12.08
CA SER A 53 -0.28 19.35 13.00
C SER A 53 0.76 19.06 14.08
N ARG A 54 0.72 17.87 14.67
CA ARG A 54 1.71 17.39 15.64
C ARG A 54 3.11 17.24 15.04
N LEU A 55 3.18 16.74 13.82
CA LEU A 55 4.43 16.65 13.06
C LEU A 55 5.04 18.05 12.82
N ARG A 56 4.20 19.02 12.43
CA ARG A 56 4.63 20.41 12.23
C ARG A 56 5.11 21.07 13.54
N ALA A 57 4.49 20.70 14.68
CA ALA A 57 4.88 21.17 15.99
C ALA A 57 6.18 20.49 16.51
N GLY A 58 6.66 19.45 15.82
CA GLY A 58 7.82 18.67 16.26
C GLY A 58 7.54 17.69 17.42
N GLU A 59 6.25 17.43 17.69
CA GLU A 59 5.84 16.51 18.75
C GLU A 59 6.03 15.03 18.35
N VAL A 60 6.02 14.77 17.05
CA VAL A 60 6.13 13.43 16.47
C VAL A 60 7.08 13.44 15.27
N VAL A 61 7.66 12.29 14.96
CA VAL A 61 8.52 12.09 13.79
C VAL A 61 7.72 11.34 12.71
N PHE A 62 7.91 11.74 11.45
CA PHE A 62 7.29 11.06 10.32
C PHE A 62 7.99 9.72 10.07
N SER A 63 7.25 8.64 10.14
CA SER A 63 7.76 7.28 9.91
C SER A 63 7.25 6.70 8.59
N ASP A 64 7.92 5.65 8.11
CA ASP A 64 7.48 4.91 6.93
C ASP A 64 6.08 4.30 7.12
N LEU A 65 5.77 3.79 8.31
CA LEU A 65 4.46 3.25 8.62
C LEU A 65 3.36 4.32 8.67
N ALA A 66 3.68 5.51 9.20
CA ALA A 66 2.76 6.64 9.15
C ALA A 66 2.52 7.10 7.70
N ALA A 67 3.56 7.10 6.86
CA ALA A 67 3.44 7.38 5.44
C ALA A 67 2.51 6.38 4.75
N GLU A 68 2.70 5.09 4.95
CA GLU A 68 1.87 4.03 4.36
C GLU A 68 0.41 4.12 4.82
N ALA A 69 0.18 4.43 6.10
CA ALA A 69 -1.17 4.63 6.63
C ALA A 69 -1.87 5.85 5.98
N ILE A 70 -1.15 6.96 5.75
CA ILE A 70 -1.70 8.14 5.06
C ILE A 70 -2.00 7.83 3.59
N LEU A 71 -1.10 7.13 2.88
CA LEU A 71 -1.33 6.73 1.49
C LEU A 71 -2.53 5.80 1.38
N LEU A 72 -2.62 4.78 2.24
CA LEU A 72 -3.77 3.88 2.28
C LEU A 72 -5.08 4.66 2.53
N ALA A 73 -5.05 5.65 3.41
CA ALA A 73 -6.23 6.48 3.68
C ALA A 73 -6.62 7.34 2.45
N THR A 74 -5.64 7.87 1.73
CA THR A 74 -5.86 8.63 0.50
C THR A 74 -6.47 7.75 -0.59
N ASP A 75 -5.93 6.54 -0.81
CA ASP A 75 -6.46 5.57 -1.77
C ASP A 75 -7.92 5.20 -1.44
N ARG A 76 -8.22 4.94 -0.16
CA ARG A 76 -9.57 4.62 0.27
C ARG A 76 -10.53 5.78 0.10
N LEU A 77 -10.06 7.01 0.34
CA LEU A 77 -10.84 8.22 0.11
C LEU A 77 -11.19 8.39 -1.37
N GLU A 78 -10.23 8.18 -2.26
CA GLU A 78 -10.42 8.23 -3.71
C GLU A 78 -11.42 7.18 -4.18
N LEU A 79 -11.22 5.91 -3.81
CA LEU A 79 -12.13 4.82 -4.11
C LEU A 79 -13.55 5.05 -3.57
N ALA A 80 -13.68 5.61 -2.37
CA ALA A 80 -14.99 5.92 -1.78
C ALA A 80 -15.68 7.07 -2.51
N THR A 81 -14.93 8.08 -2.94
CA THR A 81 -15.46 9.18 -3.75
C THR A 81 -15.95 8.68 -5.11
N ASP A 82 -15.17 7.85 -5.78
CA ASP A 82 -15.57 7.23 -7.05
C ASP A 82 -16.79 6.32 -6.90
N ALA A 83 -16.87 5.58 -5.79
CA ALA A 83 -18.03 4.74 -5.49
C ALA A 83 -19.28 5.59 -5.23
N LEU A 84 -19.15 6.72 -4.53
CA LEU A 84 -20.25 7.65 -4.28
C LEU A 84 -20.78 8.25 -5.60
N ILE A 85 -19.88 8.73 -6.46
CA ILE A 85 -20.26 9.28 -7.78
C ILE A 85 -20.90 8.21 -8.65
N GLY A 86 -20.39 6.98 -8.61
CA GLY A 86 -20.91 5.84 -9.37
C GLY A 86 -22.11 5.15 -8.74
N HIS A 87 -22.68 5.67 -7.64
CA HIS A 87 -23.77 5.05 -6.87
C HIS A 87 -23.52 3.59 -6.47
N ARG A 88 -22.24 3.26 -6.14
CA ARG A 88 -21.80 1.92 -5.72
C ARG A 88 -21.73 1.83 -4.19
N SER A 89 -21.82 0.60 -3.65
CA SER A 89 -21.68 0.37 -2.20
C SER A 89 -20.27 0.70 -1.71
N LEU A 90 -20.19 1.26 -0.49
CA LEU A 90 -18.94 1.56 0.22
C LEU A 90 -18.51 0.42 1.17
N ASP A 91 -19.31 -0.63 1.33
CA ASP A 91 -19.12 -1.67 2.37
C ASP A 91 -17.77 -2.39 2.23
N SER A 92 -17.33 -2.66 0.99
CA SER A 92 -16.06 -3.35 0.72
C SER A 92 -14.82 -2.52 1.06
N LEU A 93 -14.96 -1.20 1.21
CA LEU A 93 -13.83 -0.28 1.42
C LEU A 93 -13.32 -0.24 2.86
N ARG A 94 -14.04 -0.86 3.81
CA ARG A 94 -13.67 -0.93 5.22
C ARG A 94 -13.39 0.45 5.85
N LEU A 95 -14.21 1.45 5.52
CA LEU A 95 -14.01 2.84 5.95
C LEU A 95 -14.08 3.02 7.47
N LEU A 96 -14.95 2.24 8.16
CA LEU A 96 -15.06 2.34 9.61
C LEU A 96 -13.78 1.89 10.33
N PRO A 97 -13.18 0.72 10.04
CA PRO A 97 -11.87 0.35 10.59
C PRO A 97 -10.77 1.37 10.24
N LEU A 98 -10.79 1.93 9.02
CA LEU A 98 -9.84 2.96 8.60
C LEU A 98 -9.92 4.20 9.49
N VAL A 99 -11.11 4.79 9.66
CA VAL A 99 -11.32 5.99 10.48
C VAL A 99 -10.91 5.74 11.93
N GLN A 100 -11.35 4.62 12.52
CA GLN A 100 -10.98 4.26 13.89
C GLN A 100 -9.46 4.10 14.07
N GLY A 101 -8.79 3.50 13.09
CA GLY A 101 -7.33 3.35 13.09
C GLY A 101 -6.61 4.68 12.96
N LEU A 102 -7.06 5.57 12.07
CA LEU A 102 -6.52 6.92 11.91
C LEU A 102 -6.69 7.77 13.18
N GLU A 103 -7.84 7.69 13.84
CA GLU A 103 -8.05 8.39 15.10
C GLU A 103 -7.11 7.90 16.20
N LYS A 104 -6.93 6.58 16.34
CA LYS A 104 -5.98 6.00 17.28
C LYS A 104 -4.55 6.47 17.00
N MET A 105 -4.14 6.43 15.72
CA MET A 105 -2.81 6.87 15.30
C MET A 105 -2.59 8.36 15.59
N SER A 106 -3.57 9.23 15.29
CA SER A 106 -3.45 10.68 15.51
C SER A 106 -3.33 11.07 16.97
N ARG A 107 -3.89 10.26 17.89
CA ARG A 107 -3.86 10.48 19.36
C ARG A 107 -2.78 9.68 20.06
N ALA A 108 -2.07 8.79 19.37
CA ALA A 108 -1.03 7.95 19.96
C ALA A 108 0.13 8.78 20.50
N MET A 109 0.78 8.29 21.57
CA MET A 109 2.06 8.84 22.02
C MET A 109 3.10 8.65 20.90
N PRO A 110 4.14 9.49 20.83
CA PRO A 110 5.14 9.41 19.76
C PRO A 110 5.67 7.99 19.51
N GLU A 111 5.95 7.25 20.59
CA GLU A 111 6.48 5.88 20.54
C GLU A 111 5.43 4.85 20.06
N GLY A 112 4.16 5.20 20.13
CA GLY A 112 3.03 4.31 19.76
C GLY A 112 2.50 4.51 18.33
N ILE A 113 2.97 5.52 17.60
CA ILE A 113 2.45 5.85 16.27
C ILE A 113 2.65 4.71 15.30
N ASP A 114 3.82 4.10 15.27
CA ASP A 114 4.13 2.99 14.36
C ASP A 114 3.29 1.75 14.65
N ALA A 115 3.08 1.45 15.93
CA ALA A 115 2.21 0.34 16.32
C ALA A 115 0.74 0.61 15.92
N ALA A 116 0.26 1.86 16.07
CA ALA A 116 -1.07 2.25 15.67
C ALA A 116 -1.23 2.22 14.14
N ALA A 117 -0.23 2.70 13.39
CA ALA A 117 -0.21 2.65 11.92
C ALA A 117 -0.21 1.21 11.40
N SER A 118 0.63 0.34 11.97
CA SER A 118 0.65 -1.09 11.61
C SER A 118 -0.69 -1.77 11.87
N ALA A 119 -1.32 -1.53 13.03
CA ALA A 119 -2.62 -2.07 13.36
C ALA A 119 -3.74 -1.55 12.44
N LEU A 120 -3.66 -0.27 12.02
CA LEU A 120 -4.57 0.32 11.04
C LEU A 120 -4.44 -0.41 9.70
N ILE A 121 -3.23 -0.52 9.17
CA ILE A 121 -2.97 -1.18 7.88
C ILE A 121 -3.48 -2.62 7.93
N GLU A 122 -3.18 -3.38 8.99
CA GLU A 122 -3.66 -4.75 9.17
C GLU A 122 -5.19 -4.82 9.21
N SER A 123 -5.86 -3.90 9.92
CA SER A 123 -7.32 -3.90 10.05
C SER A 123 -8.05 -3.62 8.72
N VAL A 124 -7.44 -2.83 7.84
CA VAL A 124 -8.02 -2.44 6.56
C VAL A 124 -7.67 -3.42 5.45
N THR A 125 -6.41 -3.85 5.38
CA THR A 125 -5.90 -4.70 4.29
C THR A 125 -5.93 -6.18 4.59
N GLY A 126 -5.96 -6.56 5.88
CA GLY A 126 -5.78 -7.94 6.32
C GLY A 126 -4.31 -8.39 6.35
N PHE A 127 -3.37 -7.52 5.99
CA PHE A 127 -1.93 -7.81 5.99
C PHE A 127 -1.24 -7.08 7.13
N LYS A 128 -0.34 -7.77 7.83
CA LYS A 128 0.46 -7.17 8.89
C LYS A 128 1.61 -6.38 8.27
N ALA A 129 1.58 -5.06 8.40
CA ALA A 129 2.69 -4.21 7.99
C ALA A 129 3.91 -4.54 8.84
N ALA A 130 5.00 -4.93 8.20
CA ALA A 130 6.27 -5.09 8.89
C ALA A 130 6.82 -3.68 9.20
N ALA A 131 6.96 -3.35 10.48
CA ALA A 131 7.69 -2.17 10.89
C ALA A 131 9.09 -2.22 10.25
N SER A 132 9.37 -1.27 9.36
CA SER A 132 10.73 -1.04 8.89
C SER A 132 11.49 -0.48 10.07
N THR A 133 11.99 -1.35 10.94
CA THR A 133 12.90 -0.97 12.00
C THR A 133 14.10 -0.37 11.31
N SER A 134 14.27 0.94 11.43
CA SER A 134 15.51 1.64 11.11
C SER A 134 16.65 0.82 11.69
N LEU A 135 17.48 0.26 10.82
CA LEU A 135 18.63 -0.55 11.17
C LEU A 135 19.54 0.24 12.10
N PRO A 136 19.79 -0.20 13.34
CA PRO A 136 20.99 0.23 14.04
C PRO A 136 22.17 -0.32 13.23
N LYS A 137 23.07 0.55 12.78
CA LYS A 137 24.39 0.16 12.28
C LYS A 137 25.08 -0.68 13.35
N GLY A 138 25.09 -1.99 13.17
CA GLY A 138 25.89 -2.86 14.01
C GLY A 138 25.22 -4.21 14.32
N LYS A 139 25.75 -5.26 13.68
CA LYS A 139 25.67 -6.69 13.94
C LYS A 139 24.56 -7.47 13.25
N ALA A 140 25.04 -8.36 12.37
CA ALA A 140 24.34 -9.41 11.68
C ALA A 140 23.50 -10.29 12.62
N VAL A 141 22.17 -10.06 12.63
CA VAL A 141 21.21 -11.06 13.12
C VAL A 141 19.96 -10.93 12.26
N SER A 142 19.68 -11.99 11.56
CA SER A 142 18.42 -12.37 10.91
C SER A 142 18.34 -12.30 9.38
N SER A 143 19.24 -12.94 8.68
CA SER A 143 18.97 -13.43 7.33
C SER A 143 17.73 -14.37 7.28
N SER A 144 17.42 -15.03 8.39
CA SER A 144 16.32 -16.00 8.48
C SER A 144 14.91 -15.38 8.42
N ARG A 145 14.68 -14.20 9.07
CA ARG A 145 13.36 -13.55 9.03
C ARG A 145 13.07 -12.88 7.70
N LYS A 146 14.06 -12.23 7.09
CA LYS A 146 13.92 -11.66 5.73
C LYS A 146 13.63 -12.73 4.70
N ASN A 147 14.31 -13.88 4.79
CA ASN A 147 14.08 -14.99 3.87
C ASN A 147 12.69 -15.63 4.05
N LEU A 148 12.14 -15.65 5.27
CA LEU A 148 10.80 -16.17 5.53
C LEU A 148 9.73 -15.24 4.93
N GLN A 149 9.88 -13.93 5.11
CA GLN A 149 8.96 -12.93 4.55
C GLN A 149 8.99 -12.92 3.03
N VAL A 150 10.17 -12.94 2.42
CA VAL A 150 10.32 -13.05 0.96
C VAL A 150 9.66 -14.32 0.42
N ALA A 151 9.78 -15.44 1.13
CA ALA A 151 9.13 -16.70 0.71
C ALA A 151 7.60 -16.61 0.81
N ASP A 152 7.06 -15.93 1.82
CA ASP A 152 5.62 -15.74 1.97
C ASP A 152 5.07 -14.76 0.92
N ASP A 153 5.79 -13.69 0.61
CA ASP A 153 5.45 -12.74 -0.45
C ASP A 153 5.42 -13.44 -1.82
N LEU A 154 6.42 -14.26 -2.13
CA LEU A 154 6.46 -15.04 -3.37
C LEU A 154 5.30 -16.05 -3.48
N ARG A 155 4.93 -16.69 -2.37
CA ARG A 155 3.75 -17.58 -2.33
C ARG A 155 2.47 -16.83 -2.63
N PHE A 156 2.32 -15.63 -2.06
CA PHE A 156 1.18 -14.76 -2.30
C PHE A 156 1.11 -14.32 -3.77
N PHE A 157 2.19 -13.81 -4.35
CA PHE A 157 2.22 -13.41 -5.76
C PHE A 157 1.96 -14.58 -6.70
N ARG A 158 2.50 -15.77 -6.37
CA ARG A 158 2.20 -16.99 -7.11
C ARG A 158 0.72 -17.35 -7.05
N ALA A 159 0.08 -17.22 -5.89
CA ALA A 159 -1.35 -17.50 -5.74
C ALA A 159 -2.19 -16.57 -6.61
N ILE A 160 -1.88 -15.27 -6.66
CA ILE A 160 -2.53 -14.29 -7.55
C ILE A 160 -2.34 -14.67 -9.01
N ALA A 161 -1.12 -15.01 -9.43
CA ALA A 161 -0.83 -15.42 -10.81
C ALA A 161 -1.64 -16.65 -11.22
N LEU A 162 -1.73 -17.66 -10.35
CA LEU A 162 -2.51 -18.87 -10.60
C LEU A 162 -4.02 -18.60 -10.62
N GLN A 163 -4.51 -17.68 -9.79
CA GLN A 163 -5.91 -17.25 -9.81
C GLN A 163 -6.24 -16.51 -11.11
N SER A 164 -5.34 -15.66 -11.60
CA SER A 164 -5.47 -15.00 -12.90
C SER A 164 -5.48 -16.05 -14.04
N GLU A 165 -4.57 -17.01 -14.01
CA GLU A 165 -4.48 -18.10 -14.99
C GLU A 165 -5.74 -18.97 -15.03
N ALA A 166 -6.38 -19.20 -13.87
CA ALA A 166 -7.60 -20.02 -13.77
C ALA A 166 -8.83 -19.40 -14.44
N ARG A 167 -8.80 -18.12 -14.78
CA ARG A 167 -9.90 -17.40 -15.45
C ARG A 167 -10.09 -17.81 -16.91
N SER A 168 -9.06 -18.38 -17.54
CA SER A 168 -9.17 -18.84 -18.93
C SER A 168 -8.44 -20.17 -19.14
N PRO A 169 -9.10 -21.16 -19.76
CA PRO A 169 -8.45 -22.42 -20.11
C PRO A 169 -7.23 -22.26 -21.02
N LEU A 170 -7.16 -21.17 -21.81
CA LEU A 170 -6.06 -20.85 -22.72
C LEU A 170 -4.75 -20.55 -21.97
N PHE A 171 -4.85 -20.12 -20.73
CA PHE A 171 -3.68 -19.77 -19.91
C PHE A 171 -3.19 -20.88 -19.00
N LYS A 172 -3.85 -22.02 -19.00
CA LYS A 172 -3.49 -23.16 -18.12
C LYS A 172 -2.00 -23.53 -18.21
N GLY A 173 -1.31 -23.44 -17.08
CA GLY A 173 0.12 -23.75 -16.95
C GLY A 173 1.06 -22.67 -17.49
N ARG A 174 0.53 -21.52 -17.93
CA ARG A 174 1.32 -20.40 -18.47
C ARG A 174 2.32 -19.86 -17.47
N THR A 175 1.90 -19.60 -16.23
CA THR A 175 2.75 -19.06 -15.16
C THR A 175 3.98 -19.93 -14.95
N ASN A 176 3.81 -21.24 -14.83
CA ASN A 176 4.92 -22.16 -14.64
C ASN A 176 5.84 -22.26 -15.87
N ARG A 177 5.29 -22.18 -17.08
CA ARG A 177 6.10 -22.17 -18.31
C ARG A 177 6.97 -20.93 -18.41
N ILE A 178 6.38 -19.75 -18.15
CA ILE A 178 7.12 -18.48 -18.19
C ILE A 178 8.18 -18.45 -17.09
N LEU A 179 7.84 -18.89 -15.88
CA LEU A 179 8.80 -18.96 -14.78
C LEU A 179 10.00 -19.82 -15.13
N ARG A 180 9.77 -21.01 -15.63
CA ARG A 180 10.85 -21.92 -16.05
C ARG A 180 11.73 -21.28 -17.12
N LEU A 181 11.12 -20.72 -18.17
CA LEU A 181 11.85 -20.07 -19.25
C LEU A 181 12.70 -18.90 -18.74
N ALA A 182 12.13 -18.06 -17.87
CA ALA A 182 12.82 -16.91 -17.30
C ALA A 182 14.04 -17.34 -16.45
N LEU A 183 13.87 -18.36 -15.60
CA LEU A 183 14.96 -18.89 -14.76
C LEU A 183 16.06 -19.53 -15.58
N GLU A 184 15.70 -20.35 -16.58
CA GLU A 184 16.67 -21.00 -17.47
C GLU A 184 17.44 -19.95 -18.30
N THR A 185 16.76 -18.92 -18.81
CA THR A 185 17.38 -17.81 -19.54
C THR A 185 18.34 -17.01 -18.66
N ASN A 186 17.92 -16.69 -17.44
CA ASN A 186 18.78 -15.98 -16.49
C ASN A 186 20.01 -16.78 -16.12
N GLN A 187 19.85 -18.09 -15.95
CA GLN A 187 20.96 -19.00 -15.67
C GLN A 187 21.95 -19.06 -16.85
N ALA A 188 21.43 -19.20 -18.07
CA ALA A 188 22.25 -19.22 -19.29
C ALA A 188 22.95 -17.86 -19.53
N GLY A 189 22.30 -16.76 -19.15
CA GLY A 189 22.85 -15.40 -19.23
C GLY A 189 23.84 -15.01 -18.14
N GLY A 190 24.19 -15.95 -17.24
CA GLY A 190 25.16 -15.73 -16.16
C GLY A 190 24.55 -15.15 -14.88
N LYS A 191 23.25 -15.36 -14.63
CA LYS A 191 22.52 -14.92 -13.42
C LYS A 191 22.61 -13.41 -13.17
N LYS A 192 22.37 -12.62 -14.21
CA LYS A 192 22.43 -11.15 -14.14
C LYS A 192 21.32 -10.52 -13.32
N VAL A 193 20.22 -11.23 -13.16
CA VAL A 193 19.05 -10.77 -12.40
C VAL A 193 18.91 -11.61 -11.14
N ASP A 194 18.60 -10.97 -10.01
CA ASP A 194 18.28 -11.68 -8.76
C ASP A 194 17.07 -12.60 -8.95
N GLN A 195 17.16 -13.82 -8.42
CA GLN A 195 16.13 -14.82 -8.64
C GLN A 195 14.77 -14.41 -8.07
N VAL A 196 14.74 -13.78 -6.88
CA VAL A 196 13.52 -13.34 -6.22
C VAL A 196 12.84 -12.25 -7.04
N GLN A 197 13.63 -11.29 -7.54
CA GLN A 197 13.12 -10.22 -8.42
C GLN A 197 12.55 -10.79 -9.71
N LEU A 198 13.21 -11.79 -10.30
CA LEU A 198 12.75 -12.43 -11.52
C LEU A 198 11.45 -13.22 -11.30
N GLU A 199 11.36 -13.99 -10.24
CA GLU A 199 10.13 -14.73 -9.87
C GLU A 199 8.98 -13.77 -9.61
N THR A 200 9.22 -12.69 -8.86
CA THR A 200 8.24 -11.64 -8.60
C THR A 200 7.74 -11.01 -9.90
N ALA A 201 8.65 -10.64 -10.80
CA ALA A 201 8.29 -10.08 -12.10
C ALA A 201 7.43 -11.03 -12.93
N VAL A 202 7.76 -12.34 -12.93
CA VAL A 202 6.97 -13.37 -13.62
C VAL A 202 5.58 -13.51 -13.02
N TYR A 203 5.43 -13.47 -11.69
CA TYR A 203 4.10 -13.59 -11.08
C TYR A 203 3.24 -12.35 -11.28
N LEU A 204 3.83 -11.17 -11.40
CA LEU A 204 3.10 -9.91 -11.48
C LEU A 204 2.91 -9.36 -12.90
N HIS A 205 3.59 -9.92 -13.93
CA HIS A 205 3.59 -9.33 -15.28
C HIS A 205 2.21 -9.20 -15.92
N ASP A 206 1.28 -10.10 -15.60
CA ASP A 206 -0.08 -10.11 -16.13
C ASP A 206 -1.14 -9.64 -15.09
N ILE A 207 -0.73 -9.09 -13.95
CA ILE A 207 -1.68 -8.74 -12.87
C ILE A 207 -2.72 -7.70 -13.32
N GLY A 208 -2.32 -6.77 -14.19
CA GLY A 208 -3.22 -5.77 -14.76
C GLY A 208 -4.35 -6.36 -15.58
N MET A 209 -4.17 -7.57 -16.11
CA MET A 209 -5.20 -8.27 -16.86
C MET A 209 -6.35 -8.76 -15.99
N MET A 210 -6.19 -8.83 -14.66
CA MET A 210 -7.27 -9.21 -13.74
C MET A 210 -8.45 -8.23 -13.78
N ALA A 211 -8.23 -6.98 -14.17
CA ALA A 211 -9.26 -5.95 -14.32
C ALA A 211 -10.01 -6.02 -15.67
N ILE A 212 -9.52 -6.82 -16.61
CA ILE A 212 -10.13 -6.93 -17.95
C ILE A 212 -11.30 -7.92 -17.87
N PRO A 213 -12.47 -7.62 -18.48
CA PRO A 213 -13.60 -8.53 -18.55
C PRO A 213 -13.24 -9.87 -19.20
N GLU A 214 -13.83 -10.96 -18.69
CA GLU A 214 -13.52 -12.33 -19.12
C GLU A 214 -13.84 -12.57 -20.61
N GLU A 215 -14.84 -11.89 -21.12
CA GLU A 215 -15.23 -11.90 -22.53
C GLU A 215 -14.11 -11.44 -23.47
N THR A 216 -13.29 -10.48 -23.02
CA THR A 216 -12.15 -9.98 -23.79
C THR A 216 -11.00 -10.99 -23.84
N TRP A 217 -10.85 -11.84 -22.82
CA TRP A 217 -9.78 -12.84 -22.75
C TRP A 217 -10.03 -14.06 -23.62
N ASN A 218 -11.30 -14.39 -23.86
CA ASN A 218 -11.73 -15.59 -24.54
C ASN A 218 -12.06 -15.36 -26.02
N HIS A 219 -11.85 -14.15 -26.55
CA HIS A 219 -11.95 -13.91 -27.97
C HIS A 219 -10.82 -14.65 -28.71
N SER A 220 -11.19 -15.77 -29.33
CA SER A 220 -10.39 -16.35 -30.40
C SER A 220 -10.46 -15.42 -31.61
N ALA A 221 -9.33 -14.86 -32.01
CA ALA A 221 -9.20 -14.17 -33.28
C ALA A 221 -9.44 -15.14 -34.46
#